data_7ee842954ad5be1228c2ff04d47609eb
#
_entry.id   7ee842954ad5be1228c2ff04d47609eb
#
_cell.length_a   1.000
_cell.length_b   1.000
_cell.length_c   1.000
_cell.angle_alpha   90.00
_cell.angle_beta   90.00
_cell.angle_gamma   90.00
#
_symmetry.space_group_name_H-M   'P 1'
#
loop_
_entity.id
_entity.type
_entity.pdbx_description
1 polymer ?
#
loop_
_entity_poly.entity_id
_entity_poly.type
_entity_poly.pdbx_seq_one_letter_code
_entity_poly.pdbx_strand_id
1 'polypeptide(L)'
;LLINRLSVTQKLVLSFVFVIIVGSILLSLPISHYANSPETSYLDHLFNTVSMVCVTGLSVVPVSKAYNGLGQVLSMLLMQTGGLGLVSLIAFSTYTLKNKLGLSDQDLLQSALSRDNQKDLKAYLFKVYKITFSIEAMAALVIMTDFIPRFGLGHGIFNSLFLAVSAFCNAGFDNLGSNSLQDYATNPTINLAVAFLIMSGSLGFAVWIDLIQLM
;
A
#
# COMPACT_ATOMS: atom_id res chain seq x y z
N LEU A 1 28.90 4.49 7.85
CA LEU A 1 29.71 3.63 8.76
C LEU A 1 28.90 3.10 9.97
N LEU A 2 27.95 3.86 10.52
CA LEU A 2 27.08 3.43 11.64
C LEU A 2 26.03 2.37 11.24
N ILE A 3 25.48 2.47 10.04
CA ILE A 3 24.43 1.57 9.53
C ILE A 3 24.90 0.10 9.42
N ASN A 4 26.19 -0.13 9.17
CA ASN A 4 26.75 -1.49 9.07
C ASN A 4 26.88 -2.23 10.41
N ARG A 5 26.70 -1.53 11.54
CA ARG A 5 26.73 -2.13 12.89
C ARG A 5 25.35 -2.49 13.44
N LEU A 6 24.28 -2.12 12.71
CA LEU A 6 22.91 -2.37 13.14
C LEU A 6 22.50 -3.81 12.88
N SER A 7 21.76 -4.40 13.82
CA SER A 7 21.13 -5.70 13.61
C SER A 7 20.06 -5.62 12.51
N VAL A 8 19.71 -6.77 11.96
CA VAL A 8 18.66 -6.94 10.95
C VAL A 8 17.34 -6.28 11.39
N THR A 9 16.92 -6.56 12.61
CA THR A 9 15.69 -6.00 13.20
C THR A 9 15.76 -4.48 13.33
N GLN A 10 16.90 -3.93 13.74
CA GLN A 10 17.08 -2.48 13.86
C GLN A 10 17.00 -1.77 12.49
N LYS A 11 17.56 -2.37 11.45
CA LYS A 11 17.46 -1.82 10.07
C LYS A 11 16.01 -1.82 9.60
N LEU A 12 15.24 -2.88 9.87
CA LEU A 12 13.81 -2.93 9.54
C LEU A 12 13.02 -1.83 10.23
N VAL A 13 13.16 -1.71 11.55
CA VAL A 13 12.46 -0.67 12.32
C VAL A 13 12.82 0.73 11.82
N LEU A 14 14.10 1.01 11.59
CA LEU A 14 14.55 2.29 11.06
C LEU A 14 13.99 2.57 9.66
N SER A 15 13.85 1.56 8.82
CA SER A 15 13.26 1.71 7.49
C SER A 15 11.77 2.09 7.57
N PHE A 16 11.01 1.48 8.47
CA PHE A 16 9.61 1.86 8.72
C PHE A 16 9.52 3.31 9.23
N VAL A 17 10.33 3.66 10.24
CA VAL A 17 10.38 5.03 10.79
C VAL A 17 10.75 6.03 9.71
N PHE A 18 11.72 5.72 8.86
CA PHE A 18 12.13 6.57 7.75
C PHE A 18 10.98 6.81 6.75
N VAL A 19 10.28 5.76 6.32
CA VAL A 19 9.13 5.89 5.40
C VAL A 19 8.01 6.71 6.04
N ILE A 20 7.73 6.51 7.31
CA ILE A 20 6.71 7.27 8.04
C ILE A 20 7.09 8.76 8.11
N ILE A 21 8.32 9.10 8.46
CA ILE A 21 8.78 10.49 8.55
C ILE A 21 8.73 11.15 7.17
N VAL A 22 9.29 10.52 6.15
CA VAL A 22 9.28 11.07 4.79
C VAL A 22 7.87 11.20 4.26
N GLY A 23 7.03 10.17 4.43
CA GLY A 23 5.64 10.18 4.00
C GLY A 23 4.82 11.27 4.70
N SER A 24 4.99 11.44 6.02
CA SER A 24 4.28 12.49 6.76
C SER A 24 4.70 13.90 6.35
N ILE A 25 5.99 14.12 6.08
CA ILE A 25 6.47 15.39 5.54
C ILE A 25 5.86 15.65 4.17
N LEU A 26 5.88 14.68 3.26
CA LEU A 26 5.32 14.82 1.91
C LEU A 26 3.81 15.09 1.95
N LEU A 27 3.07 14.39 2.82
CA LEU A 27 1.65 14.61 3.01
C LEU A 27 1.33 15.94 3.69
N SER A 28 2.23 16.52 4.49
CA SER A 28 2.04 17.83 5.13
C SER A 28 2.31 19.02 4.20
N LEU A 29 2.93 18.77 3.04
CA LEU A 29 3.24 19.84 2.10
C LEU A 29 1.95 20.42 1.47
N PRO A 30 1.85 21.74 1.26
CA PRO A 30 0.68 22.37 0.64
C PRO A 30 0.34 21.80 -0.74
N ILE A 31 1.32 21.31 -1.47
CA ILE A 31 1.13 20.69 -2.79
C ILE A 31 0.27 19.40 -2.73
N SER A 32 0.21 18.74 -1.58
CA SER A 32 -0.56 17.51 -1.35
C SER A 32 -2.01 17.78 -0.90
N HIS A 33 -2.38 19.04 -0.71
CA HIS A 33 -3.67 19.45 -0.15
C HIS A 33 -4.55 20.16 -1.17
N TYR A 34 -5.86 20.13 -0.92
CA TYR A 34 -6.78 21.03 -1.60
C TYR A 34 -6.60 22.45 -1.05
N ALA A 35 -6.85 23.47 -1.89
CA ALA A 35 -6.79 24.88 -1.48
C ALA A 35 -7.73 25.22 -0.32
N ASN A 36 -8.86 24.51 -0.22
CA ASN A 36 -9.88 24.67 0.83
C ASN A 36 -9.90 23.45 1.78
N SER A 37 -8.78 22.76 1.96
CA SER A 37 -8.71 21.66 2.93
C SER A 37 -8.93 22.17 4.35
N PRO A 38 -9.45 21.33 5.25
CA PRO A 38 -9.52 21.66 6.67
C PRO A 38 -8.13 22.03 7.21
N GLU A 39 -8.07 22.91 8.19
CA GLU A 39 -6.82 23.16 8.92
C GLU A 39 -6.35 21.86 9.57
N THR A 40 -5.14 21.46 9.25
CA THR A 40 -4.52 20.23 9.73
C THR A 40 -3.17 20.54 10.34
N SER A 41 -2.84 19.88 11.43
CA SER A 41 -1.53 19.95 12.06
C SER A 41 -0.59 18.90 11.45
N TYR A 42 0.72 19.08 11.62
CA TYR A 42 1.68 18.05 11.22
C TYR A 42 1.41 16.69 11.90
N LEU A 43 0.91 16.72 13.14
CA LEU A 43 0.58 15.50 13.88
C LEU A 43 -0.56 14.70 13.22
N ASP A 44 -1.53 15.38 12.59
CA ASP A 44 -2.61 14.71 11.87
C ASP A 44 -2.07 13.96 10.65
N HIS A 45 -1.14 14.57 9.91
CA HIS A 45 -0.46 13.93 8.78
C HIS A 45 0.44 12.79 9.23
N LEU A 46 1.18 12.96 10.33
CA LEU A 46 1.99 11.91 10.92
C LEU A 46 1.13 10.71 11.33
N PHE A 47 0.01 10.96 12.03
CA PHE A 47 -0.92 9.91 12.44
C PHE A 47 -1.47 9.14 11.23
N ASN A 48 -1.99 9.87 10.22
CA ASN A 48 -2.52 9.25 9.01
C ASN A 48 -1.44 8.43 8.28
N THR A 49 -0.20 8.95 8.21
CA THR A 49 0.91 8.23 7.59
C THR A 49 1.28 6.96 8.34
N VAL A 50 1.37 7.02 9.68
CA VAL A 50 1.59 5.83 10.52
C VAL A 50 0.50 4.80 10.25
N SER A 51 -0.76 5.25 10.24
CA SER A 51 -1.91 4.38 9.99
C SER A 51 -1.88 3.73 8.60
N MET A 52 -1.49 4.47 7.55
CA MET A 52 -1.33 3.95 6.18
C MET A 52 -0.20 2.92 6.09
N VAL A 53 0.96 3.23 6.65
CA VAL A 53 2.16 2.35 6.58
C VAL A 53 2.01 1.13 7.50
N CYS A 54 1.38 1.28 8.65
CA CYS A 54 1.11 0.18 9.58
C CYS A 54 -0.20 -0.56 9.28
N VAL A 55 -0.95 -0.13 8.26
CA VAL A 55 -2.18 -0.79 7.80
C VAL A 55 -3.22 -0.91 8.91
N THR A 56 -3.45 0.19 9.66
CA THR A 56 -4.37 0.21 10.82
C THR A 56 -5.77 0.71 10.49
N GLY A 57 -5.93 1.52 9.42
CA GLY A 57 -7.23 1.99 8.96
C GLY A 57 -7.86 3.12 9.77
N LEU A 58 -7.10 3.74 10.67
CA LEU A 58 -7.57 4.87 11.45
C LEU A 58 -7.15 6.19 10.80
N SER A 59 -8.04 7.16 10.74
CA SER A 59 -7.74 8.50 10.22
C SER A 59 -8.27 9.60 11.14
N VAL A 60 -7.44 10.60 11.40
CA VAL A 60 -7.86 11.82 12.10
C VAL A 60 -8.57 12.75 11.12
N VAL A 61 -8.10 12.81 9.87
CA VAL A 61 -8.68 13.62 8.81
C VAL A 61 -8.98 12.74 7.61
N PRO A 62 -10.22 12.78 7.07
CA PRO A 62 -10.59 12.00 5.88
C PRO A 62 -9.70 12.34 4.69
N VAL A 63 -9.19 11.31 4.01
CA VAL A 63 -8.30 11.44 2.85
C VAL A 63 -8.95 12.29 1.75
N SER A 64 -10.24 12.08 1.49
CA SER A 64 -11.02 12.81 0.49
C SER A 64 -11.13 14.31 0.73
N LYS A 65 -11.03 14.77 1.99
CA LYS A 65 -11.15 16.18 2.36
C LYS A 65 -9.80 16.88 2.51
N ALA A 66 -8.80 16.17 3.02
CA ALA A 66 -7.49 16.74 3.28
C ALA A 66 -6.61 16.75 2.01
N TYR A 67 -6.56 15.65 1.29
CA TYR A 67 -5.56 15.43 0.26
C TYR A 67 -6.14 15.55 -1.15
N ASN A 68 -5.46 16.32 -1.98
CA ASN A 68 -5.74 16.41 -3.42
C ASN A 68 -5.28 15.12 -4.15
N GLY A 69 -5.40 15.09 -5.48
CA GLY A 69 -5.03 13.92 -6.28
C GLY A 69 -3.59 13.45 -6.03
N LEU A 70 -2.64 14.38 -5.86
CA LEU A 70 -1.24 14.04 -5.57
C LEU A 70 -1.10 13.44 -4.16
N GLY A 71 -1.72 14.06 -3.15
CA GLY A 71 -1.71 13.53 -1.79
C GLY A 71 -2.39 12.16 -1.68
N GLN A 72 -3.45 11.92 -2.46
CA GLN A 72 -4.11 10.61 -2.53
C GLN A 72 -3.24 9.55 -3.23
N VAL A 73 -2.48 9.92 -4.27
CA VAL A 73 -1.48 9.00 -4.88
C VAL A 73 -0.37 8.66 -3.88
N LEU A 74 0.13 9.66 -3.14
CA LEU A 74 1.09 9.40 -2.06
C LEU A 74 0.50 8.47 -0.99
N SER A 75 -0.76 8.65 -0.62
CA SER A 75 -1.47 7.76 0.32
C SER A 75 -1.54 6.32 -0.20
N MET A 76 -1.86 6.11 -1.49
CA MET A 76 -1.82 4.77 -2.10
C MET A 76 -0.43 4.15 -2.03
N LEU A 77 0.62 4.91 -2.33
CA LEU A 77 2.00 4.42 -2.25
C LEU A 77 2.40 4.04 -0.82
N LEU A 78 1.97 4.80 0.18
CA LEU A 78 2.22 4.50 1.59
C LEU A 78 1.49 3.22 2.02
N MET A 79 0.22 3.07 1.65
CA MET A 79 -0.56 1.85 1.91
C MET A 79 0.06 0.63 1.21
N GLN A 80 0.48 0.78 -0.05
CA GLN A 80 1.15 -0.29 -0.79
C GLN A 80 2.47 -0.69 -0.15
N THR A 81 3.23 0.29 0.35
CA THR A 81 4.48 0.04 1.10
C THR A 81 4.23 -0.76 2.38
N GLY A 82 3.16 -0.44 3.11
CA GLY A 82 2.73 -1.18 4.30
C GLY A 82 2.23 -2.58 3.98
N GLY A 83 1.26 -2.69 3.07
CA GLY A 83 0.58 -3.94 2.74
C GLY A 83 1.47 -5.00 2.09
N LEU A 84 2.40 -4.60 1.20
CA LEU A 84 3.39 -5.51 0.61
C LEU A 84 4.53 -5.84 1.57
N GLY A 85 4.66 -5.09 2.64
CA GLY A 85 5.79 -5.14 3.55
C GLY A 85 7.01 -4.40 2.99
N LEU A 86 7.57 -3.53 3.80
CA LEU A 86 8.72 -2.69 3.45
C LEU A 86 9.91 -3.50 2.96
N VAL A 87 10.09 -4.70 3.51
CA VAL A 87 11.18 -5.63 3.13
C VAL A 87 11.10 -6.03 1.66
N SER A 88 9.89 -6.31 1.18
CA SER A 88 9.66 -6.64 -0.24
C SER A 88 10.01 -5.47 -1.15
N LEU A 89 9.71 -4.24 -0.76
CA LEU A 89 10.06 -3.03 -1.52
C LEU A 89 11.56 -2.77 -1.56
N ILE A 90 12.25 -2.90 -0.42
CA ILE A 90 13.72 -2.74 -0.35
C ILE A 90 14.38 -3.80 -1.24
N ALA A 91 13.94 -5.05 -1.15
CA ALA A 91 14.44 -6.12 -1.98
C ALA A 91 14.22 -5.84 -3.47
N PHE A 92 13.01 -5.46 -3.86
CA PHE A 92 12.67 -5.14 -5.25
C PHE A 92 13.51 -3.98 -5.79
N SER A 93 13.62 -2.87 -5.04
CA SER A 93 14.40 -1.70 -5.46
C SER A 93 15.87 -2.03 -5.62
N THR A 94 16.46 -2.80 -4.72
CA THR A 94 17.86 -3.20 -4.78
C THR A 94 18.15 -4.09 -5.99
N TYR A 95 17.26 -5.03 -6.28
CA TYR A 95 17.40 -5.87 -7.48
C TYR A 95 17.19 -5.12 -8.80
N THR A 96 16.24 -4.17 -8.82
CA THR A 96 15.92 -3.39 -10.03
C THR A 96 17.03 -2.39 -10.36
N LEU A 97 17.64 -1.77 -9.35
CA LEU A 97 18.72 -0.79 -9.52
C LEU A 97 20.08 -1.44 -9.79
N LYS A 98 20.15 -2.76 -9.96
CA LYS A 98 21.39 -3.53 -10.19
C LYS A 98 22.49 -3.32 -9.13
N ASN A 99 22.16 -2.82 -7.98
CA ASN A 99 23.10 -2.71 -6.87
C ASN A 99 23.35 -4.11 -6.29
N LYS A 100 24.63 -4.46 -6.11
CA LYS A 100 24.99 -5.68 -5.40
C LYS A 100 24.55 -5.52 -3.95
N LEU A 101 23.66 -6.40 -3.49
CA LEU A 101 23.32 -6.49 -2.07
C LEU A 101 24.59 -6.78 -1.27
N GLY A 102 24.85 -6.01 -0.24
CA GLY A 102 25.84 -6.38 0.75
C GLY A 102 25.42 -7.68 1.46
N LEU A 103 26.37 -8.45 1.97
CA LEU A 103 26.07 -9.70 2.71
C LEU A 103 25.05 -9.46 3.82
N SER A 104 25.14 -8.33 4.51
CA SER A 104 24.22 -7.92 5.57
C SER A 104 22.77 -7.64 5.08
N ASP A 105 22.59 -7.18 3.84
CA ASP A 105 21.27 -6.94 3.27
C ASP A 105 20.65 -8.23 2.74
N GLN A 106 21.49 -9.17 2.33
CA GLN A 106 21.09 -10.53 1.94
C GLN A 106 20.54 -11.30 3.14
N ASP A 107 21.21 -11.25 4.29
CA ASP A 107 20.76 -11.88 5.53
C ASP A 107 19.45 -11.30 6.03
N LEU A 108 19.22 -9.98 5.83
CA LEU A 108 17.96 -9.29 6.11
C LEU A 108 16.81 -9.88 5.31
N LEU A 109 17.01 -10.04 4.01
CA LEU A 109 15.98 -10.50 3.09
C LEU A 109 15.68 -11.98 3.28
N GLN A 110 16.71 -12.80 3.52
CA GLN A 110 16.56 -14.23 3.80
C GLN A 110 15.79 -14.48 5.09
N SER A 111 16.16 -13.78 6.17
CA SER A 111 15.50 -13.93 7.48
C SER A 111 14.05 -13.42 7.47
N ALA A 112 13.77 -12.32 6.76
CA ALA A 112 12.43 -11.74 6.71
C ALA A 112 11.47 -12.49 5.78
N LEU A 113 11.98 -13.17 4.74
CA LEU A 113 11.18 -13.89 3.75
C LEU A 113 11.29 -15.42 3.89
N SER A 114 12.03 -15.92 4.90
CA SER A 114 12.22 -17.36 5.17
C SER A 114 12.67 -18.18 3.94
N ARG A 115 13.57 -17.62 3.12
CA ARG A 115 14.06 -18.25 1.89
C ARG A 115 15.59 -18.29 1.84
N ASP A 116 16.13 -19.47 1.51
CA ASP A 116 17.57 -19.77 1.60
C ASP A 116 18.39 -19.40 0.34
N ASN A 117 17.75 -19.01 -0.78
CA ASN A 117 18.46 -18.87 -2.06
C ASN A 117 18.15 -17.54 -2.78
N GLN A 118 19.20 -16.76 -3.14
CA GLN A 118 19.06 -15.42 -3.74
C GLN A 118 18.38 -15.38 -5.11
N LYS A 119 18.61 -16.40 -5.95
CA LYS A 119 17.99 -16.48 -7.28
C LYS A 119 16.48 -16.68 -7.16
N ASP A 120 16.08 -17.47 -6.18
CA ASP A 120 14.69 -17.76 -5.88
C ASP A 120 13.98 -16.54 -5.30
N LEU A 121 14.69 -15.71 -4.52
CA LEU A 121 14.15 -14.49 -3.90
C LEU A 121 13.72 -13.46 -4.93
N LYS A 122 14.53 -13.19 -5.95
CA LYS A 122 14.17 -12.24 -7.02
C LYS A 122 12.92 -12.71 -7.78
N ALA A 123 12.91 -13.99 -8.19
CA ALA A 123 11.75 -14.57 -8.88
C ALA A 123 10.49 -14.54 -8.01
N TYR A 124 10.65 -14.82 -6.71
CA TYR A 124 9.57 -14.73 -5.72
C TYR A 124 8.99 -13.31 -5.64
N LEU A 125 9.82 -12.29 -5.48
CA LEU A 125 9.39 -10.90 -5.39
C LEU A 125 8.65 -10.45 -6.66
N PHE A 126 9.18 -10.78 -7.84
CA PHE A 126 8.50 -10.49 -9.10
C PHE A 126 7.12 -11.16 -9.19
N LYS A 127 7.00 -12.41 -8.72
CA LYS A 127 5.70 -13.09 -8.66
C LYS A 127 4.75 -12.38 -7.70
N VAL A 128 5.22 -12.01 -6.50
CA VAL A 128 4.43 -11.27 -5.51
C VAL A 128 3.85 -9.98 -6.11
N TYR A 129 4.71 -9.13 -6.70
CA TYR A 129 4.24 -7.87 -7.32
C TYR A 129 3.28 -8.12 -8.48
N LYS A 130 3.58 -9.09 -9.34
CA LYS A 130 2.71 -9.44 -10.47
C LYS A 130 1.32 -9.88 -9.99
N ILE A 131 1.26 -10.74 -8.98
CA ILE A 131 0.00 -11.23 -8.39
C ILE A 131 -0.77 -10.05 -7.78
N THR A 132 -0.13 -9.24 -6.94
CA THR A 132 -0.75 -8.07 -6.30
C THR A 132 -1.38 -7.15 -7.33
N PHE A 133 -0.60 -6.63 -8.26
CA PHE A 133 -1.11 -5.68 -9.25
C PHE A 133 -2.16 -6.30 -10.18
N SER A 134 -2.08 -7.61 -10.45
CA SER A 134 -3.10 -8.28 -11.25
C SER A 134 -4.44 -8.37 -10.50
N ILE A 135 -4.42 -8.73 -9.22
CA ILE A 135 -5.63 -8.82 -8.39
C ILE A 135 -6.23 -7.43 -8.19
N GLU A 136 -5.41 -6.44 -7.83
CA GLU A 136 -5.85 -5.05 -7.66
C GLU A 136 -6.46 -4.49 -8.95
N ALA A 137 -5.83 -4.70 -10.11
CA ALA A 137 -6.34 -4.24 -11.39
C ALA A 137 -7.67 -4.91 -11.77
N MET A 138 -7.78 -6.24 -11.59
CA MET A 138 -9.04 -6.95 -11.89
C MET A 138 -10.19 -6.47 -11.01
N ALA A 139 -9.95 -6.32 -9.71
CA ALA A 139 -10.97 -5.85 -8.79
C ALA A 139 -11.30 -4.36 -9.05
N ALA A 140 -10.32 -3.52 -9.36
CA ALA A 140 -10.56 -2.13 -9.76
C ALA A 140 -11.46 -2.05 -11.00
N LEU A 141 -11.26 -2.91 -12.02
CA LEU A 141 -12.14 -2.98 -13.20
C LEU A 141 -13.58 -3.33 -12.82
N VAL A 142 -13.78 -4.23 -11.85
CA VAL A 142 -15.12 -4.56 -11.34
C VAL A 142 -15.72 -3.34 -10.61
N ILE A 143 -14.95 -2.66 -9.75
CA ILE A 143 -15.41 -1.47 -9.02
C ILE A 143 -15.74 -0.32 -9.99
N MET A 144 -14.98 -0.16 -11.08
CA MET A 144 -15.20 0.84 -12.12
C MET A 144 -16.59 0.73 -12.76
N THR A 145 -17.18 -0.46 -12.83
CA THR A 145 -18.54 -0.64 -13.41
C THR A 145 -19.61 0.14 -12.62
N ASP A 146 -19.38 0.37 -11.33
CA ASP A 146 -20.28 1.15 -10.47
C ASP A 146 -19.79 2.61 -10.32
N PHE A 147 -18.49 2.84 -10.15
CA PHE A 147 -17.95 4.17 -9.86
C PHE A 147 -17.89 5.10 -11.07
N ILE A 148 -17.65 4.59 -12.29
CA ILE A 148 -17.64 5.43 -13.50
C ILE A 148 -19.01 6.08 -13.76
N PRO A 149 -20.15 5.34 -13.71
CA PRO A 149 -21.47 5.96 -13.83
C PRO A 149 -21.79 7.01 -12.77
N ARG A 150 -21.23 6.86 -11.56
CA ARG A 150 -21.52 7.77 -10.42
C ARG A 150 -20.63 9.02 -10.40
N PHE A 151 -19.33 8.85 -10.66
CA PHE A 151 -18.32 9.90 -10.50
C PHE A 151 -17.76 10.45 -11.82
N GLY A 152 -18.17 9.88 -12.95
CA GLY A 152 -17.56 10.16 -14.24
C GLY A 152 -16.25 9.41 -14.46
N LEU A 153 -15.74 9.43 -15.70
CA LEU A 153 -14.64 8.58 -16.13
C LEU A 153 -13.35 8.78 -15.28
N GLY A 154 -12.91 10.03 -15.10
CA GLY A 154 -11.65 10.33 -14.41
C GLY A 154 -11.68 9.97 -12.93
N HIS A 155 -12.66 10.50 -12.20
CA HIS A 155 -12.81 10.23 -10.77
C HIS A 155 -13.23 8.77 -10.50
N GLY A 156 -14.06 8.18 -11.35
CA GLY A 156 -14.47 6.80 -11.22
C GLY A 156 -13.31 5.83 -11.30
N ILE A 157 -12.41 6.00 -12.28
CA ILE A 157 -11.18 5.19 -12.41
C ILE A 157 -10.28 5.39 -11.19
N PHE A 158 -10.04 6.64 -10.80
CA PHE A 158 -9.13 6.97 -9.71
C PHE A 158 -9.62 6.42 -8.37
N ASN A 159 -10.91 6.60 -8.04
CA ASN A 159 -11.51 6.10 -6.81
C ASN A 159 -11.53 4.57 -6.76
N SER A 160 -11.74 3.92 -7.92
CA SER A 160 -11.70 2.46 -8.01
C SER A 160 -10.30 1.91 -7.74
N LEU A 161 -9.27 2.54 -8.29
CA LEU A 161 -7.88 2.16 -8.02
C LEU A 161 -7.51 2.40 -6.56
N PHE A 162 -7.89 3.56 -6.01
CA PHE A 162 -7.64 3.89 -4.60
C PHE A 162 -8.26 2.85 -3.67
N LEU A 163 -9.54 2.53 -3.89
CA LEU A 163 -10.26 1.55 -3.07
C LEU A 163 -9.68 0.14 -3.23
N ALA A 164 -9.29 -0.25 -4.45
CA ALA A 164 -8.71 -1.57 -4.70
C ALA A 164 -7.36 -1.74 -3.96
N VAL A 165 -6.47 -0.75 -4.04
CA VAL A 165 -5.19 -0.75 -3.31
C VAL A 165 -5.42 -0.79 -1.81
N SER A 166 -6.29 0.08 -1.30
CA SER A 166 -6.59 0.15 0.14
C SER A 166 -7.16 -1.17 0.67
N ALA A 167 -8.11 -1.77 -0.06
CA ALA A 167 -8.75 -3.02 0.34
C ALA A 167 -7.78 -4.22 0.26
N PHE A 168 -6.98 -4.33 -0.80
CA PHE A 168 -6.00 -5.40 -0.92
C PHE A 168 -4.92 -5.30 0.16
N CYS A 169 -4.41 -4.10 0.42
CA CYS A 169 -3.45 -3.87 1.50
C CYS A 169 -4.05 -4.00 2.90
N ASN A 170 -5.38 -4.16 3.05
CA ASN A 170 -6.09 -4.10 4.32
C ASN A 170 -5.88 -2.77 5.07
N ALA A 171 -5.67 -1.69 4.33
CA ALA A 171 -5.32 -0.39 4.90
C ALA A 171 -6.53 0.38 5.45
N GLY A 172 -7.75 0.10 4.97
CA GLY A 172 -8.98 0.65 5.53
C GLY A 172 -9.23 2.13 5.23
N PHE A 173 -8.53 2.70 4.25
CA PHE A 173 -8.75 4.08 3.79
C PHE A 173 -9.58 4.11 2.52
N ASP A 174 -10.37 5.16 2.36
CA ASP A 174 -11.07 5.49 1.13
C ASP A 174 -11.01 6.99 0.82
N ASN A 175 -11.40 7.34 -0.38
CA ASN A 175 -11.50 8.72 -0.86
C ASN A 175 -12.94 9.08 -1.28
N LEU A 176 -13.95 8.36 -0.76
CA LEU A 176 -15.35 8.48 -1.15
C LEU A 176 -16.13 9.56 -0.39
N GLY A 177 -15.54 10.14 0.63
CA GLY A 177 -16.15 11.18 1.43
C GLY A 177 -16.24 10.84 2.92
N SER A 178 -17.13 11.54 3.64
CA SER A 178 -17.24 11.37 5.11
C SER A 178 -17.98 10.09 5.51
N ASN A 179 -18.79 9.53 4.62
CA ASN A 179 -19.58 8.32 4.89
C ASN A 179 -18.85 7.04 4.51
N SER A 180 -17.67 7.15 3.88
CA SER A 180 -16.91 5.98 3.45
C SER A 180 -17.75 5.02 2.60
N LEU A 181 -17.69 3.72 2.85
CA LEU A 181 -18.48 2.70 2.16
C LEU A 181 -19.93 2.57 2.65
N GLN A 182 -20.40 3.38 3.61
CA GLN A 182 -21.78 3.29 4.12
C GLN A 182 -22.82 3.52 3.00
N ASP A 183 -22.54 4.43 2.07
CA ASP A 183 -23.42 4.72 0.93
C ASP A 183 -23.51 3.55 -0.07
N TYR A 184 -22.66 2.56 0.08
CA TYR A 184 -22.59 1.33 -0.74
C TYR A 184 -22.99 0.07 0.03
N ALA A 185 -23.55 0.19 1.24
CA ALA A 185 -23.86 -0.95 2.11
C ALA A 185 -24.79 -1.99 1.45
N THR A 186 -25.67 -1.55 0.56
CA THR A 186 -26.60 -2.42 -0.20
C THR A 186 -26.10 -2.78 -1.60
N ASN A 187 -24.88 -2.34 -1.99
CA ASN A 187 -24.32 -2.61 -3.31
C ASN A 187 -23.50 -3.93 -3.30
N PRO A 188 -24.03 -5.02 -3.89
CA PRO A 188 -23.34 -6.30 -3.83
C PRO A 188 -22.01 -6.29 -4.60
N THR A 189 -21.93 -5.55 -5.71
CA THR A 189 -20.71 -5.50 -6.54
C THR A 189 -19.55 -4.93 -5.75
N ILE A 190 -19.74 -3.79 -5.09
CA ILE A 190 -18.70 -3.15 -4.28
C ILE A 190 -18.36 -4.01 -3.07
N ASN A 191 -19.36 -4.49 -2.35
CA ASN A 191 -19.13 -5.29 -1.14
C ASN A 191 -18.39 -6.59 -1.42
N LEU A 192 -18.75 -7.31 -2.49
CA LEU A 192 -18.08 -8.56 -2.87
C LEU A 192 -16.66 -8.30 -3.40
N ALA A 193 -16.45 -7.23 -4.19
CA ALA A 193 -15.13 -6.87 -4.69
C ALA A 193 -14.19 -6.50 -3.54
N VAL A 194 -14.65 -5.67 -2.59
CA VAL A 194 -13.87 -5.28 -1.41
C VAL A 194 -13.58 -6.48 -0.51
N ALA A 195 -14.58 -7.33 -0.22
CA ALA A 195 -14.39 -8.53 0.58
C ALA A 195 -13.38 -9.49 -0.06
N PHE A 196 -13.46 -9.69 -1.38
CA PHE A 196 -12.48 -10.49 -2.13
C PHE A 196 -11.06 -9.92 -2.02
N LEU A 197 -10.90 -8.60 -2.16
CA LEU A 197 -9.60 -7.94 -2.03
C LEU A 197 -9.00 -8.10 -0.63
N ILE A 198 -9.80 -7.86 0.42
CA ILE A 198 -9.40 -8.04 1.82
C ILE A 198 -8.92 -9.48 2.07
N MET A 199 -9.71 -10.45 1.65
CA MET A 199 -9.34 -11.87 1.78
C MET A 199 -8.06 -12.19 1.01
N SER A 200 -7.96 -11.72 -0.24
CA SER A 200 -6.82 -11.96 -1.11
C SER A 200 -5.51 -11.38 -0.54
N GLY A 201 -5.56 -10.17 0.00
CA GLY A 201 -4.41 -9.54 0.64
C GLY A 201 -4.00 -10.22 1.95
N SER A 202 -4.98 -10.76 2.70
CA SER A 202 -4.75 -11.45 3.98
C SER A 202 -4.19 -12.86 3.84
N LEU A 203 -4.40 -13.55 2.70
CA LEU A 203 -3.97 -14.94 2.50
C LEU A 203 -2.46 -15.15 2.54
N GLY A 204 -1.69 -14.08 2.32
CA GLY A 204 -0.23 -14.16 2.22
C GLY A 204 0.26 -14.68 0.86
N PHE A 205 1.40 -14.16 0.45
CA PHE A 205 1.93 -14.40 -0.91
C PHE A 205 2.40 -15.83 -1.17
N ALA A 206 2.79 -16.56 -0.11
CA ALA A 206 3.19 -17.97 -0.24
C ALA A 206 2.02 -18.81 -0.75
N VAL A 207 0.82 -18.61 -0.20
CA VAL A 207 -0.40 -19.33 -0.60
C VAL A 207 -0.75 -19.04 -2.07
N TRP A 208 -0.66 -17.80 -2.49
CA TRP A 208 -0.91 -17.43 -3.89
C TRP A 208 0.07 -18.10 -4.87
N ILE A 209 1.35 -18.17 -4.49
CA ILE A 209 2.37 -18.80 -5.33
C ILE A 209 2.13 -20.30 -5.44
N ASP A 210 1.77 -20.95 -4.33
CA ASP A 210 1.47 -22.38 -4.31
C ASP A 210 0.21 -22.69 -5.12
N LEU A 211 -0.84 -21.89 -5.01
CA LEU A 211 -2.05 -22.03 -5.82
C LEU A 211 -1.78 -21.93 -7.32
N ILE A 212 -0.94 -20.96 -7.73
CA ILE A 212 -0.58 -20.79 -9.15
C ILE A 212 0.30 -21.93 -9.67
N GLN A 213 1.07 -22.58 -8.80
CA GLN A 213 1.89 -23.74 -9.19
C GLN A 213 1.08 -25.02 -9.34
N LEU A 214 -0.10 -25.09 -8.70
CA LEU A 214 -1.04 -26.23 -8.79
C LEU A 214 -1.95 -26.15 -10.02
N MET A 215 -2.05 -25.00 -10.67
CA MET A 215 -2.82 -24.77 -11.90
C MET A 215 -1.95 -24.95 -13.14
#